data_3be4a845f5dda80abefe49e1719ffdf3
#
_entry.id   3be4a845f5dda80abefe49e1719ffdf3
#
_cell.length_a   1.000
_cell.length_b   1.000
_cell.length_c   1.000
_cell.angle_alpha   90.00
_cell.angle_beta   90.00
_cell.angle_gamma   90.00
#
_symmetry.space_group_name_H-M   'P 1'
#
loop_
_entity.id
_entity.type
_entity.pdbx_description
1 polymer ?
#
loop_
_entity_poly.entity_id
_entity_poly.type
_entity_poly.pdbx_seq_one_letter_code
_entity_poly.pdbx_strand_id
1 'polypeptide(L)'
;MIDQITIDKIKDAANVKDVLEDFGYELKKKGTKFHCLCPFHDDHNLGSFVVNPVKGTYACYSCGARGNSIDFLMNHEHFTYVKALQYLGKKYDIDVEGADTIQVRKAPPRPAVPPREKLVLPSRLVAQSMKNVNDTPFIKWLRSLPWDAPQRARIDQVLWLYCVGRDKKGWSLFWEIDDQKRVLNGKLMKYRPDGHRDKGEEDIARGRKPYTADWVHSRLKRKKNPTDPWPNPELFNPDKQEEHYTFFGMHLLDRYPKATINVVESEKTAIVCAIAYGSLEYNLWMACGGKTMLSNERMEPLFSQHRRVVLYPDTDGIDDWTEWIKLLNQPDLTIQREFFTRYYKPELDGPKADIADILIRWMTESHEGRPHYTHKEVQTVTDIIMATPALEQLIDRNEVPGAIAEGEPFYTLTPLQQRLHDAIESKKKKLDLEIDNGEQ
;
A
#
# COMPACT_ATOMS: atom_id res chain seq x y z
N MET A 1 -39.46 11.06 -23.56
CA MET A 1 -38.86 11.31 -22.23
C MET A 1 -37.95 10.11 -21.92
N ILE A 2 -36.69 10.35 -21.63
CA ILE A 2 -35.71 9.28 -21.36
C ILE A 2 -36.11 8.62 -20.03
N ASP A 3 -36.27 7.31 -20.03
CA ASP A 3 -36.65 6.55 -18.82
C ASP A 3 -35.50 6.41 -17.84
N GLN A 4 -35.81 6.11 -16.56
CA GLN A 4 -34.84 6.03 -15.48
C GLN A 4 -33.82 4.91 -15.69
N ILE A 5 -34.23 3.79 -16.27
CA ILE A 5 -33.35 2.63 -16.51
C ILE A 5 -32.26 3.00 -17.51
N THR A 6 -32.63 3.73 -18.58
CA THR A 6 -31.69 4.24 -19.58
C THR A 6 -30.73 5.26 -18.96
N ILE A 7 -31.24 6.16 -18.12
CA ILE A 7 -30.39 7.12 -17.37
C ILE A 7 -29.36 6.41 -16.49
N ASP A 8 -29.77 5.38 -15.77
CA ASP A 8 -28.89 4.64 -14.87
C ASP A 8 -27.85 3.84 -15.65
N LYS A 9 -28.22 3.21 -16.76
CA LYS A 9 -27.25 2.58 -17.69
C LYS A 9 -26.20 3.57 -18.20
N ILE A 10 -26.62 4.78 -18.54
CA ILE A 10 -25.69 5.83 -19.01
C ILE A 10 -24.75 6.24 -17.86
N LYS A 11 -25.24 6.42 -16.64
CA LYS A 11 -24.41 6.77 -15.47
C LYS A 11 -23.38 5.71 -15.16
N ASP A 12 -23.77 4.44 -15.26
CA ASP A 12 -22.88 3.30 -14.98
C ASP A 12 -21.81 3.14 -16.07
N ALA A 13 -22.16 3.37 -17.32
CA ALA A 13 -21.22 3.28 -18.44
C ALA A 13 -20.31 4.50 -18.59
N ALA A 14 -20.80 5.68 -18.20
CA ALA A 14 -20.14 6.96 -18.50
C ALA A 14 -18.94 7.23 -17.58
N ASN A 15 -17.73 7.08 -18.12
CA ASN A 15 -16.52 7.44 -17.42
C ASN A 15 -16.11 8.88 -17.69
N VAL A 16 -16.08 9.72 -16.66
CA VAL A 16 -15.73 11.14 -16.80
C VAL A 16 -14.30 11.34 -17.32
N LYS A 17 -13.39 10.40 -17.07
CA LYS A 17 -12.04 10.42 -17.64
C LYS A 17 -12.08 10.41 -19.17
N ASP A 18 -12.84 9.48 -19.74
CA ASP A 18 -12.92 9.31 -21.19
C ASP A 18 -13.63 10.49 -21.85
N VAL A 19 -14.60 11.10 -21.16
CA VAL A 19 -15.28 12.31 -21.62
C VAL A 19 -14.31 13.49 -21.64
N LEU A 20 -13.53 13.71 -20.56
CA LEU A 20 -12.53 14.78 -20.52
C LEU A 20 -11.47 14.62 -21.63
N GLU A 21 -11.03 13.40 -21.89
CA GLU A 21 -10.07 13.11 -22.96
C GLU A 21 -10.65 13.45 -24.35
N ASP A 22 -11.92 13.15 -24.61
CA ASP A 22 -12.60 13.53 -25.87
C ASP A 22 -12.63 15.05 -26.09
N PHE A 23 -12.66 15.81 -25.00
CA PHE A 23 -12.61 17.27 -25.06
C PHE A 23 -11.19 17.84 -25.04
N GLY A 24 -10.18 16.96 -25.15
CA GLY A 24 -8.78 17.36 -25.34
C GLY A 24 -8.02 17.61 -24.05
N TYR A 25 -8.56 17.24 -22.88
CA TYR A 25 -7.85 17.37 -21.62
C TYR A 25 -6.84 16.24 -21.44
N GLU A 26 -5.59 16.60 -21.23
CA GLU A 26 -4.52 15.64 -20.96
C GLU A 26 -4.53 15.24 -19.48
N LEU A 27 -4.92 13.99 -19.21
CA LEU A 27 -5.04 13.44 -17.88
C LEU A 27 -3.76 12.69 -17.48
N LYS A 28 -3.10 13.15 -16.42
CA LYS A 28 -1.91 12.50 -15.86
C LYS A 28 -2.29 11.62 -14.69
N LYS A 29 -1.98 10.33 -14.76
CA LYS A 29 -2.27 9.37 -13.71
C LYS A 29 -1.39 9.65 -12.48
N LYS A 30 -2.01 9.67 -11.29
CA LYS A 30 -1.33 9.76 -10.00
C LYS A 30 -2.01 8.82 -9.00
N GLY A 31 -1.39 7.67 -8.76
CA GLY A 31 -2.03 6.59 -8.00
C GLY A 31 -3.26 6.04 -8.73
N THR A 32 -4.37 5.92 -8.02
CA THR A 32 -5.67 5.48 -8.57
C THR A 32 -6.47 6.58 -9.25
N LYS A 33 -5.97 7.82 -9.23
CA LYS A 33 -6.66 9.01 -9.75
C LYS A 33 -5.93 9.61 -10.93
N PHE A 34 -6.63 10.47 -11.66
CA PHE A 34 -6.06 11.26 -12.74
C PHE A 34 -6.13 12.74 -12.40
N HIS A 35 -5.21 13.52 -12.94
CA HIS A 35 -5.09 14.95 -12.72
C HIS A 35 -4.89 15.66 -14.05
N CYS A 36 -5.56 16.81 -14.22
CA CYS A 36 -5.29 17.77 -15.29
C CYS A 36 -5.42 19.19 -14.74
N LEU A 37 -5.16 20.18 -15.56
CA LEU A 37 -5.54 21.55 -15.25
C LEU A 37 -7.07 21.64 -15.24
N CYS A 38 -7.64 22.45 -14.37
CA CYS A 38 -9.07 22.53 -14.18
C CYS A 38 -9.76 23.12 -15.44
N PRO A 39 -10.79 22.47 -15.98
CA PRO A 39 -11.57 23.01 -17.09
C PRO A 39 -12.40 24.25 -16.73
N PHE A 40 -12.65 24.50 -15.45
CA PHE A 40 -13.65 25.46 -14.98
C PHE A 40 -13.06 26.79 -14.50
N HIS A 41 -11.74 26.92 -14.43
CA HIS A 41 -11.06 28.17 -14.08
C HIS A 41 -9.66 28.20 -14.68
N ASP A 42 -9.05 29.35 -14.74
CA ASP A 42 -7.65 29.50 -15.16
C ASP A 42 -6.73 28.86 -14.12
N ASP A 43 -6.32 27.64 -14.39
CA ASP A 43 -5.59 26.79 -13.45
C ASP A 43 -4.15 26.59 -13.92
N HIS A 44 -3.20 26.91 -13.02
CA HIS A 44 -1.78 26.72 -13.27
C HIS A 44 -1.18 25.58 -12.40
N ASN A 45 -2.04 24.86 -11.65
CA ASN A 45 -1.61 23.82 -10.70
C ASN A 45 -2.20 22.45 -11.07
N LEU A 46 -1.39 21.59 -11.66
CA LEU A 46 -1.78 20.25 -12.08
C LEU A 46 -2.35 19.35 -10.94
N GLY A 47 -2.34 19.80 -9.70
CA GLY A 47 -2.88 19.08 -8.54
C GLY A 47 -4.31 19.48 -8.15
N SER A 48 -4.82 20.58 -8.69
CA SER A 48 -6.11 21.17 -8.27
C SER A 48 -7.31 20.35 -8.72
N PHE A 49 -7.29 19.84 -9.94
CA PHE A 49 -8.37 19.07 -10.53
C PHE A 49 -8.05 17.58 -10.51
N VAL A 50 -8.93 16.82 -9.87
CA VAL A 50 -8.77 15.40 -9.63
C VAL A 50 -9.95 14.63 -10.22
N VAL A 51 -9.65 13.61 -10.99
CA VAL A 51 -10.62 12.68 -11.59
C VAL A 51 -10.48 11.32 -10.92
N ASN A 52 -11.58 10.81 -10.39
CA ASN A 52 -11.68 9.47 -9.85
C ASN A 52 -12.39 8.56 -10.87
N PRO A 53 -11.69 7.72 -11.63
CA PRO A 53 -12.28 6.88 -12.66
C PRO A 53 -13.19 5.78 -12.08
N VAL A 54 -12.93 5.34 -10.84
CA VAL A 54 -13.69 4.30 -10.16
C VAL A 54 -15.07 4.83 -9.74
N LYS A 55 -15.11 6.06 -9.21
CA LYS A 55 -16.37 6.72 -8.82
C LYS A 55 -17.05 7.42 -9.98
N GLY A 56 -16.43 7.52 -11.15
CA GLY A 56 -16.93 8.28 -12.30
C GLY A 56 -17.07 9.78 -12.03
N THR A 57 -16.24 10.35 -11.11
CA THR A 57 -16.41 11.74 -10.64
C THR A 57 -15.14 12.56 -10.77
N TYR A 58 -15.31 13.88 -10.82
CA TYR A 58 -14.23 14.86 -10.72
C TYR A 58 -14.47 15.83 -9.56
N ALA A 59 -13.40 16.43 -9.09
CA ALA A 59 -13.43 17.53 -8.13
C ALA A 59 -12.23 18.46 -8.31
N CYS A 60 -12.48 19.77 -8.30
CA CYS A 60 -11.43 20.78 -8.20
C CYS A 60 -11.37 21.34 -6.77
N TYR A 61 -10.20 21.25 -6.15
CA TYR A 61 -9.98 21.75 -4.80
C TYR A 61 -9.73 23.26 -4.74
N SER A 62 -9.50 23.91 -5.90
CA SER A 62 -9.31 25.36 -5.98
C SER A 62 -10.60 26.10 -6.19
N CYS A 63 -11.42 25.74 -7.20
CA CYS A 63 -12.65 26.45 -7.52
C CYS A 63 -13.93 25.75 -7.01
N GLY A 64 -13.81 24.55 -6.43
CA GLY A 64 -14.94 23.80 -5.89
C GLY A 64 -15.80 23.08 -6.94
N ALA A 65 -15.50 23.15 -8.24
CA ALA A 65 -16.20 22.42 -9.28
C ALA A 65 -16.14 20.91 -9.02
N ARG A 66 -17.28 20.25 -9.07
CA ARG A 66 -17.39 18.80 -8.84
C ARG A 66 -18.56 18.22 -9.61
N GLY A 67 -18.48 16.93 -9.93
CA GLY A 67 -19.56 16.24 -10.64
C GLY A 67 -19.12 14.94 -11.31
N ASN A 68 -19.98 14.44 -12.18
CA ASN A 68 -19.75 13.27 -13.03
C ASN A 68 -19.70 13.67 -14.52
N SER A 69 -19.75 12.69 -15.42
CA SER A 69 -19.73 12.93 -16.88
C SER A 69 -20.87 13.84 -17.37
N ILE A 70 -22.07 13.69 -16.82
CA ILE A 70 -23.22 14.52 -17.16
C ILE A 70 -23.01 15.95 -16.70
N ASP A 71 -22.56 16.11 -15.42
CA ASP A 71 -22.30 17.44 -14.86
C ASP A 71 -21.20 18.18 -15.62
N PHE A 72 -20.17 17.47 -16.10
CA PHE A 72 -19.14 18.06 -16.97
C PHE A 72 -19.73 18.60 -18.27
N LEU A 73 -20.52 17.79 -18.98
CA LEU A 73 -21.15 18.21 -20.23
C LEU A 73 -22.12 19.39 -20.04
N MET A 74 -22.83 19.41 -18.92
CA MET A 74 -23.76 20.51 -18.62
C MET A 74 -23.01 21.79 -18.22
N ASN A 75 -22.04 21.70 -17.32
CA ASN A 75 -21.42 22.86 -16.71
C ASN A 75 -20.29 23.47 -17.56
N HIS A 76 -19.55 22.62 -18.28
CA HIS A 76 -18.43 23.05 -19.12
C HIS A 76 -18.85 23.25 -20.57
N GLU A 77 -19.61 22.30 -21.17
CA GLU A 77 -20.01 22.34 -22.58
C GLU A 77 -21.40 22.99 -22.79
N HIS A 78 -22.01 23.42 -21.68
CA HIS A 78 -23.34 24.06 -21.71
C HIS A 78 -24.41 23.22 -22.37
N PHE A 79 -24.32 21.89 -22.27
CA PHE A 79 -25.36 21.00 -22.74
C PHE A 79 -26.57 21.05 -21.84
N THR A 80 -27.76 20.91 -22.41
CA THR A 80 -28.94 20.57 -21.63
C THR A 80 -28.79 19.15 -21.09
N TYR A 81 -29.49 18.82 -20.03
CA TYR A 81 -29.47 17.47 -19.45
C TYR A 81 -29.79 16.38 -20.48
N VAL A 82 -30.83 16.61 -21.30
CA VAL A 82 -31.22 15.69 -22.39
C VAL A 82 -30.10 15.54 -23.41
N LYS A 83 -29.49 16.65 -23.84
CA LYS A 83 -28.37 16.62 -24.79
C LYS A 83 -27.17 15.91 -24.24
N ALA A 84 -26.88 16.04 -22.93
CA ALA A 84 -25.78 15.31 -22.28
C ALA A 84 -26.06 13.80 -22.26
N LEU A 85 -27.29 13.37 -21.98
CA LEU A 85 -27.69 11.97 -22.04
C LEU A 85 -27.61 11.40 -23.47
N GLN A 86 -28.08 12.15 -24.46
CA GLN A 86 -27.98 11.76 -25.88
C GLN A 86 -26.51 11.61 -26.33
N TYR A 87 -25.65 12.55 -25.92
CA TYR A 87 -24.21 12.48 -26.19
C TYR A 87 -23.58 11.22 -25.61
N LEU A 88 -23.84 10.94 -24.32
CA LEU A 88 -23.30 9.77 -23.63
C LEU A 88 -23.93 8.48 -24.17
N GLY A 89 -25.23 8.47 -24.48
CA GLY A 89 -25.88 7.34 -25.10
C GLY A 89 -25.19 6.95 -26.40
N LYS A 90 -24.95 7.91 -27.28
CA LYS A 90 -24.24 7.68 -28.55
C LYS A 90 -22.78 7.25 -28.33
N LYS A 91 -22.11 7.85 -27.36
CA LYS A 91 -20.71 7.49 -27.06
C LYS A 91 -20.54 6.06 -26.58
N TYR A 92 -21.47 5.58 -25.76
CA TYR A 92 -21.40 4.26 -25.13
C TYR A 92 -22.35 3.22 -25.72
N ASP A 93 -22.91 3.52 -26.93
CA ASP A 93 -23.80 2.63 -27.65
C ASP A 93 -25.05 2.21 -26.84
N ILE A 94 -25.62 3.18 -26.13
CA ILE A 94 -26.87 3.04 -25.37
C ILE A 94 -27.97 3.78 -26.19
N ASP A 95 -29.06 3.07 -26.48
CA ASP A 95 -30.17 3.62 -27.23
C ASP A 95 -30.85 4.76 -26.46
N VAL A 96 -30.82 5.95 -27.04
CA VAL A 96 -31.45 7.17 -26.51
C VAL A 96 -32.09 7.93 -27.67
N GLU A 97 -33.37 8.22 -27.56
CA GLU A 97 -34.11 8.97 -28.56
C GLU A 97 -33.39 10.28 -28.94
N GLY A 98 -33.09 10.45 -30.22
CA GLY A 98 -32.39 11.61 -30.76
C GLY A 98 -30.86 11.59 -30.62
N ALA A 99 -30.29 10.53 -30.12
CA ALA A 99 -28.81 10.40 -29.98
C ALA A 99 -28.11 10.38 -31.36
N ASP A 100 -28.74 9.87 -32.40
CA ASP A 100 -28.17 9.79 -33.75
C ASP A 100 -27.85 11.16 -34.35
N THR A 101 -28.56 12.20 -33.94
CA THR A 101 -28.34 13.58 -34.40
C THR A 101 -27.13 14.25 -33.72
N ILE A 102 -26.60 13.65 -32.68
CA ILE A 102 -25.48 14.19 -31.87
C ILE A 102 -24.14 13.79 -32.48
N GLN A 103 -23.24 14.75 -32.63
CA GLN A 103 -21.83 14.46 -32.93
C GLN A 103 -21.04 14.25 -31.66
N VAL A 104 -20.52 13.05 -31.49
CA VAL A 104 -19.60 12.73 -30.37
C VAL A 104 -18.20 13.17 -30.76
N ARG A 105 -17.57 13.99 -29.93
CA ARG A 105 -16.15 14.33 -30.08
C ARG A 105 -15.30 13.08 -29.83
N LYS A 106 -14.27 12.92 -30.63
CA LYS A 106 -13.21 11.92 -30.38
C LYS A 106 -11.96 12.66 -29.95
N ALA A 107 -11.29 12.11 -28.98
CA ALA A 107 -9.99 12.64 -28.58
C ALA A 107 -9.10 12.84 -29.81
N PRO A 108 -8.44 14.00 -29.96
CA PRO A 108 -7.49 14.17 -31.06
C PRO A 108 -6.43 13.06 -30.94
N PRO A 109 -5.96 12.50 -32.07
CA PRO A 109 -4.90 11.51 -32.03
C PRO A 109 -3.71 12.12 -31.30
N ARG A 110 -3.38 11.54 -30.16
CA ARG A 110 -2.21 11.99 -29.39
C ARG A 110 -0.96 11.79 -30.28
N PRO A 111 -0.09 12.78 -30.43
CA PRO A 111 1.22 12.54 -30.99
C PRO A 111 1.81 11.35 -30.23
N ALA A 112 2.28 10.33 -30.96
CA ALA A 112 2.98 9.22 -30.35
C ALA A 112 4.22 9.78 -29.64
N VAL A 113 4.10 10.03 -28.33
CA VAL A 113 5.27 10.34 -27.50
C VAL A 113 6.04 9.04 -27.42
N PRO A 114 7.31 9.02 -27.86
CA PRO A 114 8.11 7.81 -27.74
C PRO A 114 8.10 7.35 -26.26
N PRO A 115 7.94 6.05 -26.00
CA PRO A 115 7.94 5.54 -24.65
C PRO A 115 9.25 5.94 -23.96
N ARG A 116 9.12 6.59 -22.81
CA ARG A 116 10.30 6.94 -22.01
C ARG A 116 10.79 5.69 -21.29
N GLU A 117 12.10 5.61 -21.13
CA GLU A 117 12.72 4.54 -20.35
C GLU A 117 12.39 4.71 -18.85
N LYS A 118 12.26 3.62 -18.12
CA LYS A 118 12.12 3.69 -16.66
C LYS A 118 13.41 4.30 -16.07
N LEU A 119 13.26 5.30 -15.22
CA LEU A 119 14.37 5.80 -14.43
C LEU A 119 14.87 4.68 -13.50
N VAL A 120 16.11 4.27 -13.69
CA VAL A 120 16.80 3.32 -12.82
C VAL A 120 17.96 4.02 -12.14
N LEU A 121 17.93 4.05 -10.83
CA LEU A 121 18.96 4.68 -10.01
C LEU A 121 20.14 3.73 -9.78
N PRO A 122 21.38 4.23 -9.69
CA PRO A 122 22.53 3.40 -9.40
C PRO A 122 22.43 2.72 -8.01
N SER A 123 22.63 1.42 -7.94
CA SER A 123 22.59 0.64 -6.69
C SER A 123 23.57 1.11 -5.62
N ARG A 124 24.68 1.78 -6.03
CA ARG A 124 25.62 2.40 -5.09
C ARG A 124 24.96 3.43 -4.15
N LEU A 125 23.85 4.07 -4.58
CA LEU A 125 23.11 5.02 -3.72
C LEU A 125 22.48 4.30 -2.54
N VAL A 126 21.97 3.09 -2.75
CA VAL A 126 21.43 2.23 -1.70
C VAL A 126 22.54 1.92 -0.69
N ALA A 127 23.65 1.34 -1.14
CA ALA A 127 24.77 0.97 -0.28
C ALA A 127 25.36 2.18 0.49
N GLN A 128 25.43 3.35 -0.15
CA GLN A 128 25.90 4.57 0.52
C GLN A 128 24.94 5.04 1.62
N SER A 129 23.63 4.93 1.39
CA SER A 129 22.61 5.38 2.34
C SER A 129 22.51 4.48 3.56
N MET A 130 22.88 3.21 3.44
CA MET A 130 22.82 2.23 4.55
C MET A 130 23.93 2.46 5.59
N LYS A 131 24.94 3.27 5.30
CA LYS A 131 25.98 3.61 6.26
C LYS A 131 25.43 4.47 7.40
N ASN A 132 25.79 4.12 8.64
CA ASN A 132 25.39 4.85 9.87
C ASN A 132 23.86 5.00 10.04
N VAL A 133 23.07 4.04 9.55
CA VAL A 133 21.60 4.07 9.64
C VAL A 133 21.12 4.09 11.10
N ASN A 134 21.91 3.54 12.02
CA ASN A 134 21.61 3.49 13.45
C ASN A 134 21.49 4.87 14.11
N ASP A 135 22.00 5.93 13.48
CA ASP A 135 21.92 7.29 14.01
C ASP A 135 20.55 7.96 13.77
N THR A 136 19.69 7.36 12.95
CA THR A 136 18.38 7.95 12.68
C THR A 136 17.43 7.82 13.87
N PRO A 137 16.54 8.82 14.11
CA PRO A 137 15.53 8.72 15.17
C PRO A 137 14.64 7.48 15.04
N PHE A 138 14.28 7.11 13.81
CA PHE A 138 13.48 5.92 13.54
C PHE A 138 14.15 4.64 14.02
N ILE A 139 15.44 4.42 13.71
CA ILE A 139 16.13 3.20 14.10
C ILE A 139 16.41 3.17 15.61
N LYS A 140 16.71 4.33 16.22
CA LYS A 140 16.85 4.42 17.69
C LYS A 140 15.55 4.03 18.39
N TRP A 141 14.44 4.56 17.92
CA TRP A 141 13.11 4.19 18.41
C TRP A 141 12.81 2.70 18.17
N LEU A 142 13.03 2.20 16.95
CA LEU A 142 12.80 0.80 16.62
C LEU A 142 13.53 -0.14 17.58
N ARG A 143 14.79 0.19 17.93
CA ARG A 143 15.59 -0.59 18.86
C ARG A 143 15.15 -0.46 20.32
N SER A 144 14.48 0.64 20.68
CA SER A 144 13.97 0.87 22.05
C SER A 144 12.66 0.15 22.32
N LEU A 145 11.99 -0.40 21.30
CA LEU A 145 10.76 -1.18 21.48
C LEU A 145 11.05 -2.44 22.33
N PRO A 146 10.05 -2.91 23.08
CA PRO A 146 10.20 -4.05 23.99
C PRO A 146 10.22 -5.41 23.26
N TRP A 147 11.15 -5.53 22.31
CA TRP A 147 11.40 -6.76 21.58
C TRP A 147 11.88 -7.88 22.50
N ASP A 148 11.40 -9.10 22.26
CA ASP A 148 12.03 -10.29 22.82
C ASP A 148 13.43 -10.52 22.23
N ALA A 149 14.19 -11.46 22.78
CA ALA A 149 15.58 -11.70 22.36
C ALA A 149 15.68 -12.13 20.88
N PRO A 150 14.85 -13.06 20.35
CA PRO A 150 14.82 -13.42 18.95
C PRO A 150 14.45 -12.25 18.01
N GLN A 151 13.46 -11.44 18.37
CA GLN A 151 13.05 -10.27 17.61
C GLN A 151 14.16 -9.23 17.55
N ARG A 152 14.80 -8.96 18.68
CA ARG A 152 15.94 -8.05 18.79
C ARG A 152 17.11 -8.48 17.92
N ALA A 153 17.42 -9.77 17.89
CA ALA A 153 18.49 -10.33 17.05
C ALA A 153 18.20 -10.16 15.54
N ARG A 154 16.93 -10.12 15.11
CA ARG A 154 16.55 -9.96 13.71
C ARG A 154 16.58 -8.52 13.21
N ILE A 155 16.63 -7.52 14.06
CA ILE A 155 16.54 -6.11 13.66
C ILE A 155 17.56 -5.78 12.56
N ASP A 156 18.82 -6.09 12.76
CA ASP A 156 19.88 -5.76 11.79
C ASP A 156 19.71 -6.52 10.49
N GLN A 157 19.30 -7.77 10.54
CA GLN A 157 19.01 -8.58 9.37
C GLN A 157 17.85 -7.98 8.55
N VAL A 158 16.75 -7.61 9.20
CA VAL A 158 15.59 -7.00 8.53
C VAL A 158 15.97 -5.65 7.91
N LEU A 159 16.64 -4.77 8.64
CA LEU A 159 17.10 -3.49 8.14
C LEU A 159 18.00 -3.64 6.90
N TRP A 160 18.90 -4.62 6.92
CA TRP A 160 19.78 -4.93 5.81
C TRP A 160 19.00 -5.50 4.60
N LEU A 161 18.13 -6.48 4.82
CA LEU A 161 17.33 -7.12 3.77
C LEU A 161 16.44 -6.10 3.06
N TYR A 162 15.80 -5.21 3.81
CA TYR A 162 14.93 -4.18 3.26
C TYR A 162 15.68 -2.95 2.76
N CYS A 163 17.01 -2.96 2.81
CA CYS A 163 17.84 -1.85 2.36
C CYS A 163 17.46 -0.51 3.01
N VAL A 164 17.15 -0.51 4.31
CA VAL A 164 16.81 0.72 5.03
C VAL A 164 18.03 1.63 5.06
N GLY A 165 17.87 2.85 4.60
CA GLY A 165 18.94 3.83 4.50
C GLY A 165 18.65 5.12 5.26
N ARG A 166 19.55 6.09 5.10
CA ARG A 166 19.40 7.46 5.60
C ARG A 166 19.98 8.48 4.64
N ASP A 167 19.52 9.71 4.75
CA ASP A 167 20.21 10.84 4.14
C ASP A 167 21.20 11.51 5.12
N LYS A 168 21.91 12.52 4.67
CA LYS A 168 22.87 13.29 5.49
C LYS A 168 22.22 14.04 6.65
N LYS A 169 20.92 14.33 6.55
CA LYS A 169 20.14 15.04 7.58
C LYS A 169 19.55 14.09 8.64
N GLY A 170 19.80 12.78 8.52
CA GLY A 170 19.27 11.77 9.43
C GLY A 170 17.82 11.35 9.15
N TRP A 171 17.26 11.70 7.99
CA TRP A 171 15.96 11.18 7.58
C TRP A 171 16.10 9.72 7.18
N SER A 172 15.15 8.91 7.55
CA SER A 172 15.09 7.52 7.10
C SER A 172 14.73 7.45 5.62
N LEU A 173 15.39 6.56 4.90
CA LEU A 173 15.22 6.35 3.48
C LEU A 173 14.80 4.90 3.22
N PHE A 174 13.67 4.74 2.60
CA PHE A 174 13.08 3.47 2.21
C PHE A 174 13.13 3.34 0.69
N TRP A 175 13.97 2.42 0.20
CA TRP A 175 14.19 2.25 -1.22
C TRP A 175 13.08 1.42 -1.87
N GLU A 176 12.57 1.88 -2.98
CA GLU A 176 11.71 1.13 -3.88
C GLU A 176 12.57 0.42 -4.92
N ILE A 177 12.80 -0.87 -4.70
CA ILE A 177 13.57 -1.75 -5.56
C ILE A 177 12.61 -2.81 -6.10
N ASP A 178 12.51 -2.96 -7.42
CA ASP A 178 11.57 -3.88 -8.04
C ASP A 178 12.01 -5.36 -7.96
N ASP A 179 11.18 -6.24 -8.48
CA ASP A 179 11.42 -7.68 -8.56
C ASP A 179 12.64 -8.04 -9.42
N GLN A 180 13.01 -7.17 -10.37
CA GLN A 180 14.21 -7.30 -11.19
C GLN A 180 15.47 -6.67 -10.53
N LYS A 181 15.38 -6.28 -9.25
CA LYS A 181 16.46 -5.65 -8.46
C LYS A 181 16.88 -4.26 -8.97
N ARG A 182 16.06 -3.61 -9.79
CA ARG A 182 16.31 -2.23 -10.24
C ARG A 182 15.84 -1.25 -9.17
N VAL A 183 16.66 -0.28 -8.85
CA VAL A 183 16.31 0.79 -7.89
C VAL A 183 15.50 1.84 -8.64
N LEU A 184 14.20 1.90 -8.39
CA LEU A 184 13.30 2.81 -9.11
C LEU A 184 13.16 4.15 -8.40
N ASN A 185 13.09 4.14 -7.08
CA ASN A 185 12.90 5.35 -6.27
C ASN A 185 13.34 5.12 -4.82
N GLY A 186 13.09 6.10 -3.97
CA GLY A 186 13.23 5.99 -2.53
C GLY A 186 12.39 7.06 -1.84
N LYS A 187 11.74 6.69 -0.75
CA LYS A 187 10.93 7.57 0.08
C LYS A 187 11.70 8.00 1.31
N LEU A 188 11.85 9.29 1.48
CA LEU A 188 12.49 9.88 2.65
C LEU A 188 11.43 10.34 3.65
N MET A 189 11.62 9.96 4.89
CA MET A 189 10.69 10.29 5.97
C MET A 189 11.44 10.83 7.18
N LYS A 190 10.94 11.93 7.73
CA LYS A 190 11.41 12.46 8.99
C LYS A 190 10.58 11.89 10.14
N TYR A 191 11.27 11.28 11.10
CA TYR A 191 10.66 10.73 12.30
C TYR A 191 11.09 11.49 13.54
N ARG A 192 10.23 11.51 14.54
CA ARG A 192 10.53 11.98 15.89
C ARG A 192 11.18 10.86 16.70
N PRO A 193 11.82 11.18 17.84
CA PRO A 193 12.41 10.15 18.72
C PRO A 193 11.41 9.13 19.28
N ASP A 194 10.12 9.46 19.30
CA ASP A 194 9.01 8.58 19.72
C ASP A 194 8.52 7.64 18.61
N GLY A 195 9.17 7.63 17.45
CA GLY A 195 8.81 6.78 16.30
C GLY A 195 7.62 7.27 15.48
N HIS A 196 7.00 8.38 15.85
CA HIS A 196 5.96 8.99 15.03
C HIS A 196 6.57 9.81 13.90
N ARG A 197 5.85 9.87 12.78
CA ARG A 197 6.20 10.76 11.68
C ARG A 197 6.22 12.20 12.18
N ASP A 198 7.28 12.93 11.89
CA ASP A 198 7.31 14.38 12.10
C ASP A 198 6.27 15.05 11.20
N LYS A 199 5.37 15.85 11.77
CA LYS A 199 4.34 16.56 11.01
C LYS A 199 4.77 18.00 10.67
N GLY A 200 6.00 18.39 11.05
CA GLY A 200 6.55 19.72 10.79
C GLY A 200 5.89 20.80 11.63
N GLU A 201 5.52 20.49 12.85
CA GLU A 201 4.87 21.43 13.78
C GLU A 201 5.68 22.70 13.97
N GLU A 202 7.02 22.60 14.03
CA GLU A 202 7.90 23.77 14.07
C GLU A 202 7.83 24.64 12.82
N ASP A 203 7.68 24.03 11.64
CA ASP A 203 7.55 24.77 10.38
C ASP A 203 6.20 25.49 10.34
N ILE A 204 5.13 24.79 10.76
CA ILE A 204 3.78 25.36 10.85
C ILE A 204 3.76 26.54 11.83
N ALA A 205 4.36 26.39 13.01
CA ALA A 205 4.46 27.46 14.01
C ALA A 205 5.22 28.70 13.50
N ARG A 206 6.13 28.50 12.54
CA ARG A 206 6.87 29.59 11.88
C ARG A 206 6.23 30.07 10.57
N GLY A 207 4.97 29.68 10.30
CA GLY A 207 4.24 30.04 9.08
C GLY A 207 4.82 29.43 7.79
N ARG A 208 5.60 28.35 7.89
CA ARG A 208 6.21 27.65 6.76
C ARG A 208 5.45 26.40 6.41
N LYS A 209 5.50 25.99 5.13
CA LYS A 209 4.97 24.70 4.70
C LYS A 209 5.82 23.57 5.29
N PRO A 210 5.21 22.58 5.97
CA PRO A 210 5.93 21.45 6.51
C PRO A 210 6.70 20.69 5.44
N TYR A 211 7.95 20.35 5.74
CA TYR A 211 8.80 19.54 4.87
C TYR A 211 9.33 18.35 5.67
N THR A 212 8.59 17.25 5.66
CA THR A 212 8.83 16.08 6.54
C THR A 212 8.84 14.75 5.79
N ALA A 213 8.50 14.79 4.52
CA ALA A 213 8.59 13.65 3.61
C ALA A 213 9.05 14.12 2.23
N ASP A 214 9.77 13.27 1.52
CA ASP A 214 10.28 13.56 0.19
C ASP A 214 10.51 12.28 -0.61
N TRP A 215 10.74 12.45 -1.90
CA TRP A 215 11.10 11.36 -2.81
C TRP A 215 12.45 11.62 -3.46
N VAL A 216 13.22 10.57 -3.70
CA VAL A 216 14.52 10.69 -4.40
C VAL A 216 14.32 11.32 -5.78
N HIS A 217 13.30 10.92 -6.55
CA HIS A 217 12.94 11.57 -7.81
C HIS A 217 12.74 13.08 -7.66
N SER A 218 11.98 13.49 -6.64
CA SER A 218 11.73 14.91 -6.39
C SER A 218 12.98 15.68 -6.08
N ARG A 219 13.95 15.05 -5.41
CA ARG A 219 15.27 15.64 -5.17
C ARG A 219 16.09 15.75 -6.44
N LEU A 220 16.03 14.76 -7.32
CA LEU A 220 16.71 14.77 -8.62
C LEU A 220 16.20 15.90 -9.54
N LYS A 221 14.90 16.20 -9.49
CA LYS A 221 14.29 17.29 -10.28
C LYS A 221 14.65 18.68 -9.79
N ARG A 222 15.05 18.83 -8.54
CA ARG A 222 15.40 20.14 -7.99
C ARG A 222 16.75 20.60 -8.53
N LYS A 223 16.88 21.92 -8.70
CA LYS A 223 18.18 22.51 -9.04
C LYS A 223 19.22 22.10 -8.00
N LYS A 224 20.39 21.75 -8.47
CA LYS A 224 21.53 21.37 -7.64
C LYS A 224 21.70 22.35 -6.47
N ASN A 225 21.55 21.83 -5.25
CA ASN A 225 21.88 22.61 -4.06
C ASN A 225 23.39 22.43 -3.79
N PRO A 226 24.20 23.49 -3.84
CA PRO A 226 25.65 23.40 -3.59
C PRO A 226 25.99 22.80 -2.22
N THR A 227 25.09 22.98 -1.24
CA THR A 227 25.28 22.49 0.14
C THR A 227 24.80 21.06 0.35
N ASP A 228 23.94 20.53 -0.53
CA ASP A 228 23.45 19.16 -0.48
C ASP A 228 23.29 18.60 -1.91
N PRO A 229 24.42 18.15 -2.52
CA PRO A 229 24.42 17.67 -3.91
C PRO A 229 23.85 16.26 -4.08
N TRP A 230 23.33 15.63 -3.03
CA TRP A 230 22.79 14.28 -3.07
C TRP A 230 21.25 14.28 -3.20
N PRO A 231 20.65 13.43 -4.05
CA PRO A 231 21.32 12.69 -5.15
C PRO A 231 21.74 13.63 -6.29
N ASN A 232 22.74 13.22 -7.10
CA ASN A 232 23.17 14.03 -8.24
C ASN A 232 22.03 14.20 -9.27
N PRO A 233 21.57 15.43 -9.58
CA PRO A 233 20.50 15.66 -10.55
C PRO A 233 20.77 15.14 -11.96
N GLU A 234 22.05 14.97 -12.34
CA GLU A 234 22.44 14.43 -13.65
C GLU A 234 22.02 12.96 -13.86
N LEU A 235 21.61 12.27 -12.78
CA LEU A 235 21.09 10.90 -12.88
C LEU A 235 19.69 10.83 -13.52
N PHE A 236 19.01 11.94 -13.70
CA PHE A 236 17.66 11.99 -14.25
C PHE A 236 17.56 12.94 -15.44
N ASN A 237 17.08 12.40 -16.56
CA ASN A 237 16.71 13.18 -17.74
C ASN A 237 15.20 13.05 -17.98
N PRO A 238 14.40 14.08 -17.67
CA PRO A 238 12.94 14.02 -17.79
C PRO A 238 12.43 13.87 -19.24
N ASP A 239 13.25 14.20 -20.24
CA ASP A 239 12.89 14.06 -21.66
C ASP A 239 13.00 12.60 -22.13
N LYS A 240 13.88 11.80 -21.49
CA LYS A 240 14.16 10.42 -21.87
C LYS A 240 13.65 9.39 -20.88
N GLN A 241 13.44 9.79 -19.62
CA GLN A 241 13.14 8.89 -18.53
C GLN A 241 11.83 9.28 -17.83
N GLU A 242 11.12 8.29 -17.32
CA GLU A 242 9.94 8.49 -16.50
C GLU A 242 10.07 7.81 -15.14
N GLU A 243 9.38 8.38 -14.17
CA GLU A 243 9.36 7.88 -12.79
C GLU A 243 8.45 6.67 -12.69
N HIS A 244 8.95 5.63 -12.06
CA HIS A 244 8.17 4.46 -11.68
C HIS A 244 8.22 4.26 -10.17
N TYR A 245 7.18 3.62 -9.67
CA TYR A 245 7.02 3.29 -8.26
C TYR A 245 6.80 1.79 -8.13
N THR A 246 7.32 1.21 -7.07
CA THR A 246 7.06 -0.17 -6.69
C THR A 246 6.80 -0.25 -5.19
N PHE A 247 6.55 -1.44 -4.66
CA PHE A 247 6.39 -1.58 -3.22
C PHE A 247 7.74 -1.68 -2.54
N PHE A 248 7.85 -1.05 -1.39
CA PHE A 248 8.95 -1.27 -0.49
C PHE A 248 8.99 -2.75 -0.09
N GLY A 249 10.12 -3.42 -0.27
CA GLY A 249 10.24 -4.87 -0.06
C GLY A 249 9.99 -5.74 -1.30
N MET A 250 9.58 -5.19 -2.45
CA MET A 250 9.31 -5.93 -3.68
C MET A 250 10.49 -6.81 -4.13
N HIS A 251 11.70 -6.32 -3.99
CA HIS A 251 12.93 -7.05 -4.34
C HIS A 251 13.16 -8.35 -3.54
N LEU A 252 12.37 -8.60 -2.51
CA LEU A 252 12.47 -9.82 -1.70
C LEU A 252 11.59 -10.97 -2.21
N LEU A 253 10.75 -10.72 -3.23
CA LEU A 253 9.82 -11.73 -3.77
C LEU A 253 10.49 -13.07 -4.13
N ASP A 254 11.57 -13.00 -4.92
CA ASP A 254 12.27 -14.21 -5.38
C ASP A 254 13.04 -14.92 -4.26
N ARG A 255 13.47 -14.14 -3.25
CA ARG A 255 14.17 -14.68 -2.11
C ARG A 255 13.28 -15.53 -1.23
N TYR A 256 11.99 -15.20 -1.15
CA TYR A 256 10.99 -15.86 -0.32
C TYR A 256 9.79 -16.32 -1.17
N PRO A 257 9.98 -17.28 -2.08
CA PRO A 257 8.99 -17.65 -3.09
C PRO A 257 7.72 -18.30 -2.52
N LYS A 258 7.77 -18.84 -1.32
CA LYS A 258 6.64 -19.53 -0.66
C LYS A 258 5.88 -18.63 0.34
N ALA A 259 6.41 -17.44 0.67
CA ALA A 259 5.81 -16.59 1.67
C ALA A 259 4.46 -16.02 1.22
N THR A 260 3.51 -15.94 2.13
CA THR A 260 2.35 -15.06 1.98
C THR A 260 2.82 -13.62 1.87
N ILE A 261 2.31 -12.88 0.90
CA ILE A 261 2.66 -11.48 0.70
C ILE A 261 1.68 -10.63 1.51
N ASN A 262 2.19 -9.90 2.50
CA ASN A 262 1.41 -9.01 3.33
C ASN A 262 1.71 -7.57 2.94
N VAL A 263 0.68 -6.79 2.57
CA VAL A 263 0.84 -5.41 2.12
C VAL A 263 0.23 -4.45 3.14
N VAL A 264 1.03 -3.53 3.62
CA VAL A 264 0.65 -2.44 4.54
C VAL A 264 0.78 -1.07 3.86
N GLU A 265 0.29 -0.02 4.51
CA GLU A 265 0.41 1.34 3.96
C GLU A 265 1.81 1.91 4.11
N SER A 266 2.43 1.77 5.27
CA SER A 266 3.69 2.44 5.59
C SER A 266 4.89 1.51 5.67
N GLU A 267 6.05 2.03 5.30
CA GLU A 267 7.33 1.33 5.35
C GLU A 267 7.75 1.00 6.81
N LYS A 268 7.41 1.89 7.76
CA LYS A 268 7.59 1.65 9.20
C LYS A 268 6.86 0.38 9.63
N THR A 269 5.60 0.29 9.25
CA THR A 269 4.73 -0.85 9.57
C THR A 269 5.28 -2.15 8.99
N ALA A 270 5.74 -2.14 7.74
CA ALA A 270 6.35 -3.31 7.11
C ALA A 270 7.60 -3.79 7.89
N ILE A 271 8.47 -2.89 8.33
CA ILE A 271 9.67 -3.23 9.11
C ILE A 271 9.29 -3.78 10.49
N VAL A 272 8.36 -3.14 11.21
CA VAL A 272 7.90 -3.62 12.52
C VAL A 272 7.31 -5.02 12.40
N CYS A 273 6.44 -5.26 11.42
CA CYS A 273 5.84 -6.57 11.18
C CYS A 273 6.86 -7.63 10.77
N ALA A 274 7.83 -7.28 9.92
CA ALA A 274 8.90 -8.20 9.51
C ALA A 274 9.77 -8.67 10.71
N ILE A 275 9.97 -7.79 11.70
CA ILE A 275 10.68 -8.15 12.94
C ILE A 275 9.77 -8.97 13.86
N ALA A 276 8.51 -8.55 14.03
CA ALA A 276 7.58 -9.15 14.99
C ALA A 276 7.17 -10.57 14.60
N TYR A 277 6.84 -10.81 13.34
CA TYR A 277 6.32 -12.09 12.85
C TYR A 277 7.39 -13.14 12.52
N GLY A 278 8.67 -12.82 12.67
CA GLY A 278 9.77 -13.77 12.63
C GLY A 278 10.23 -14.15 11.24
N SER A 279 9.78 -15.27 10.70
CA SER A 279 10.32 -15.79 9.43
C SER A 279 9.71 -15.10 8.21
N LEU A 280 10.57 -14.47 7.41
CA LEU A 280 10.19 -13.94 6.09
C LEU A 280 9.89 -15.03 5.06
N GLU A 281 10.25 -16.27 5.34
CA GLU A 281 9.95 -17.41 4.47
C GLU A 281 8.46 -17.72 4.41
N TYR A 282 7.72 -17.35 5.46
CA TYR A 282 6.28 -17.56 5.54
C TYR A 282 5.47 -16.27 5.39
N ASN A 283 6.03 -15.14 5.80
CA ASN A 283 5.35 -13.85 5.82
C ASN A 283 6.26 -12.75 5.31
N LEU A 284 6.11 -12.40 4.04
CA LEU A 284 6.82 -11.29 3.44
C LEU A 284 6.00 -10.01 3.57
N TRP A 285 6.54 -9.00 4.25
CA TRP A 285 5.87 -7.73 4.47
C TRP A 285 6.34 -6.68 3.48
N MET A 286 5.42 -6.01 2.83
CA MET A 286 5.67 -4.96 1.85
C MET A 286 4.86 -3.72 2.18
N ALA A 287 5.34 -2.54 1.78
CA ALA A 287 4.58 -1.32 1.93
C ALA A 287 4.26 -0.68 0.58
N CYS A 288 3.01 -0.25 0.40
CA CYS A 288 2.60 0.48 -0.80
C CYS A 288 2.99 1.97 -0.77
N GLY A 289 3.36 2.51 0.40
CA GLY A 289 3.78 3.89 0.54
C GLY A 289 2.66 4.89 0.89
N GLY A 290 1.44 4.41 1.11
CA GLY A 290 0.28 5.19 1.57
C GLY A 290 -1.05 4.73 0.99
N LYS A 291 -2.14 5.12 1.62
CA LYS A 291 -3.52 4.69 1.33
C LYS A 291 -3.92 4.72 -0.16
N THR A 292 -3.49 5.74 -0.90
CA THR A 292 -3.86 5.95 -2.30
C THR A 292 -2.83 5.41 -3.30
N MET A 293 -1.82 4.70 -2.81
CA MET A 293 -0.69 4.24 -3.63
C MET A 293 -0.87 2.82 -4.18
N LEU A 294 -1.98 2.15 -3.88
CA LEU A 294 -2.35 0.90 -4.55
C LEU A 294 -2.79 1.19 -6.00
N SER A 295 -2.29 0.39 -6.93
CA SER A 295 -2.73 0.40 -8.33
C SER A 295 -2.52 -0.97 -8.95
N ASN A 296 -3.29 -1.29 -10.00
CA ASN A 296 -3.17 -2.57 -10.71
C ASN A 296 -1.75 -2.77 -11.24
N GLU A 297 -1.14 -1.74 -11.81
CA GLU A 297 0.24 -1.79 -12.34
C GLU A 297 1.26 -2.16 -11.26
N ARG A 298 1.13 -1.60 -10.06
CA ARG A 298 2.06 -1.90 -8.95
C ARG A 298 1.80 -3.26 -8.31
N MET A 299 0.56 -3.77 -8.37
CA MET A 299 0.17 -5.08 -7.86
C MET A 299 0.45 -6.22 -8.84
N GLU A 300 0.58 -5.93 -10.14
CA GLU A 300 0.81 -6.94 -11.17
C GLU A 300 1.95 -7.93 -10.86
N PRO A 301 3.14 -7.48 -10.39
CA PRO A 301 4.21 -8.40 -10.03
C PRO A 301 3.84 -9.35 -8.87
N LEU A 302 2.87 -8.98 -8.03
CA LEU A 302 2.38 -9.84 -6.93
C LEU A 302 1.38 -10.88 -7.45
N PHE A 303 0.49 -10.48 -8.36
CA PHE A 303 -0.52 -11.37 -8.94
C PHE A 303 0.10 -12.45 -9.84
N SER A 304 1.13 -12.08 -10.60
CA SER A 304 1.85 -13.01 -11.47
C SER A 304 2.56 -14.15 -10.73
N GLN A 305 2.76 -14.03 -9.43
CA GLN A 305 3.35 -15.05 -8.58
C GLN A 305 2.38 -16.16 -8.18
N HIS A 306 1.06 -16.01 -8.43
CA HIS A 306 0.02 -16.95 -7.98
C HIS A 306 0.13 -17.29 -6.49
N ARG A 307 0.39 -16.26 -5.68
CA ARG A 307 0.61 -16.37 -4.23
C ARG A 307 -0.48 -15.61 -3.49
N ARG A 308 -0.78 -16.05 -2.29
CA ARG A 308 -1.70 -15.34 -1.41
C ARG A 308 -1.17 -13.94 -1.09
N VAL A 309 -2.00 -12.93 -1.35
CA VAL A 309 -1.73 -11.53 -1.03
C VAL A 309 -2.76 -11.06 -0.01
N VAL A 310 -2.29 -10.57 1.12
CA VAL A 310 -3.12 -10.10 2.23
C VAL A 310 -2.87 -8.62 2.45
N LEU A 311 -3.91 -7.82 2.39
CA LEU A 311 -3.85 -6.38 2.62
C LEU A 311 -4.18 -6.04 4.08
N TYR A 312 -3.35 -5.21 4.69
CA TYR A 312 -3.51 -4.65 6.04
C TYR A 312 -3.54 -3.12 5.95
N PRO A 313 -4.67 -2.52 5.55
CA PRO A 313 -4.81 -1.06 5.56
C PRO A 313 -4.76 -0.50 6.97
N ASP A 314 -4.46 0.79 7.10
CA ASP A 314 -4.76 1.53 8.33
C ASP A 314 -6.28 1.50 8.57
N THR A 315 -6.73 1.64 9.81
CA THR A 315 -8.15 1.50 10.18
C THR A 315 -9.08 2.45 9.41
N ASP A 316 -8.60 3.63 9.01
CA ASP A 316 -9.35 4.58 8.17
C ASP A 316 -9.29 4.26 6.66
N GLY A 317 -8.56 3.23 6.26
CA GLY A 317 -8.39 2.75 4.89
C GLY A 317 -9.15 1.47 4.55
N ILE A 318 -9.69 0.78 5.56
CA ILE A 318 -10.29 -0.55 5.40
C ILE A 318 -11.42 -0.56 4.34
N ASP A 319 -12.34 0.40 4.41
CA ASP A 319 -13.46 0.44 3.47
C ASP A 319 -13.03 0.81 2.05
N ASP A 320 -12.12 1.78 1.90
CA ASP A 320 -11.59 2.18 0.60
C ASP A 320 -10.87 1.01 -0.10
N TRP A 321 -10.04 0.26 0.64
CA TRP A 321 -9.33 -0.89 0.08
C TRP A 321 -10.27 -2.08 -0.17
N THR A 322 -11.30 -2.26 0.66
CA THR A 322 -12.31 -3.30 0.44
C THR A 322 -13.06 -3.07 -0.87
N GLU A 323 -13.50 -1.83 -1.13
CA GLU A 323 -14.16 -1.51 -2.40
C GLU A 323 -13.21 -1.67 -3.60
N TRP A 324 -11.94 -1.29 -3.44
CA TRP A 324 -10.96 -1.46 -4.49
C TRP A 324 -10.70 -2.94 -4.84
N ILE A 325 -10.59 -3.84 -3.83
CA ILE A 325 -10.42 -5.29 -4.06
C ILE A 325 -11.56 -5.89 -4.88
N LYS A 326 -12.79 -5.52 -4.61
CA LYS A 326 -13.97 -6.03 -5.35
C LYS A 326 -13.86 -5.79 -6.85
N LEU A 327 -13.21 -4.70 -7.25
CA LEU A 327 -13.02 -4.35 -8.67
C LEU A 327 -11.93 -5.17 -9.36
N LEU A 328 -10.99 -5.76 -8.60
CA LEU A 328 -9.86 -6.49 -9.16
C LEU A 328 -10.20 -7.95 -9.51
N ASN A 329 -11.20 -8.52 -8.85
CA ASN A 329 -11.61 -9.92 -9.03
C ASN A 329 -10.42 -10.91 -9.00
N GLN A 330 -9.49 -10.73 -8.05
CA GLN A 330 -8.31 -11.56 -7.87
C GLN A 330 -8.54 -12.56 -6.72
N PRO A 331 -8.59 -13.87 -6.98
CA PRO A 331 -8.99 -14.86 -5.99
C PRO A 331 -8.00 -14.97 -4.82
N ASP A 332 -6.72 -14.73 -5.06
CA ASP A 332 -5.66 -14.83 -4.05
C ASP A 332 -5.46 -13.54 -3.24
N LEU A 333 -6.27 -12.51 -3.49
CA LEU A 333 -6.20 -11.22 -2.82
C LEU A 333 -7.27 -11.11 -1.74
N THR A 334 -6.83 -10.87 -0.51
CA THR A 334 -7.71 -10.74 0.66
C THR A 334 -7.37 -9.49 1.47
N ILE A 335 -8.31 -9.03 2.31
CA ILE A 335 -8.10 -7.93 3.25
C ILE A 335 -8.33 -8.42 4.68
N GLN A 336 -7.45 -8.03 5.59
CA GLN A 336 -7.49 -8.45 7.00
C GLN A 336 -8.41 -7.56 7.84
N ARG A 337 -9.69 -7.56 7.52
CA ARG A 337 -10.71 -6.80 8.27
C ARG A 337 -10.92 -7.38 9.67
N GLU A 338 -10.97 -8.72 9.78
CA GLU A 338 -11.25 -9.41 11.05
C GLU A 338 -10.20 -9.13 12.12
N PHE A 339 -8.92 -9.01 11.73
CA PHE A 339 -7.85 -8.64 12.64
C PHE A 339 -8.16 -7.31 13.34
N PHE A 340 -8.51 -6.29 12.56
CA PHE A 340 -8.82 -4.97 13.12
C PHE A 340 -10.13 -4.97 13.90
N THR A 341 -11.19 -5.63 13.42
CA THR A 341 -12.46 -5.74 14.16
C THR A 341 -12.25 -6.35 15.53
N ARG A 342 -11.31 -7.28 15.66
CA ARG A 342 -11.07 -8.03 16.90
C ARG A 342 -10.09 -7.34 17.84
N TYR A 343 -9.04 -6.74 17.34
CA TYR A 343 -7.90 -6.33 18.15
C TYR A 343 -7.69 -4.82 18.24
N TYR A 344 -8.28 -4.04 17.34
CA TYR A 344 -8.20 -2.60 17.39
C TYR A 344 -9.02 -2.02 18.53
N LYS A 345 -8.38 -1.15 19.32
CA LYS A 345 -8.98 -0.42 20.44
C LYS A 345 -8.69 1.07 20.26
N PRO A 346 -9.68 1.86 19.77
CA PRO A 346 -9.46 3.29 19.45
C PRO A 346 -8.86 4.10 20.60
N GLU A 347 -9.25 3.77 21.83
CA GLU A 347 -8.80 4.43 23.06
C GLU A 347 -7.33 4.15 23.40
N LEU A 348 -6.76 3.05 22.89
CA LEU A 348 -5.38 2.62 23.15
C LEU A 348 -4.48 2.80 21.93
N ASP A 349 -5.00 2.48 20.74
CA ASP A 349 -4.24 2.47 19.49
C ASP A 349 -4.34 3.80 18.73
N GLY A 350 -5.29 4.67 19.15
CA GLY A 350 -5.59 5.93 18.48
C GLY A 350 -6.55 5.78 17.29
N PRO A 351 -7.01 6.90 16.70
CA PRO A 351 -8.10 6.90 15.71
C PRO A 351 -7.70 6.39 14.31
N LYS A 352 -6.42 6.22 14.06
CA LYS A 352 -5.85 5.77 12.77
C LYS A 352 -4.70 4.80 13.02
N ALA A 353 -5.04 3.66 13.56
CA ALA A 353 -4.06 2.65 13.89
C ALA A 353 -3.76 1.75 12.69
N ASP A 354 -2.54 1.31 12.61
CA ASP A 354 -2.10 0.23 11.75
C ASP A 354 -1.82 -1.06 12.56
N ILE A 355 -1.48 -2.14 11.89
CA ILE A 355 -1.14 -3.40 12.55
C ILE A 355 0.07 -3.27 13.49
N ALA A 356 1.04 -2.41 13.17
CA ALA A 356 2.21 -2.21 14.02
C ALA A 356 1.86 -1.53 15.35
N ASP A 357 0.89 -0.60 15.36
CA ASP A 357 0.43 0.05 16.59
C ASP A 357 -0.14 -0.98 17.57
N ILE A 358 -0.97 -1.91 17.06
CA ILE A 358 -1.53 -3.01 17.85
C ILE A 358 -0.42 -3.95 18.36
N LEU A 359 0.54 -4.31 17.53
CA LEU A 359 1.66 -5.18 17.91
C LEU A 359 2.54 -4.53 18.99
N ILE A 360 2.82 -3.23 18.85
CA ILE A 360 3.61 -2.47 19.83
C ILE A 360 2.87 -2.41 21.17
N ARG A 361 1.57 -2.16 21.16
CA ARG A 361 0.75 -2.22 22.35
C ARG A 361 0.85 -3.57 23.04
N TRP A 362 0.69 -4.66 22.32
CA TRP A 362 0.82 -6.01 22.89
C TRP A 362 2.20 -6.29 23.48
N MET A 363 3.24 -5.90 22.79
CA MET A 363 4.61 -6.05 23.31
C MET A 363 4.81 -5.26 24.60
N THR A 364 4.25 -4.04 24.67
CA THR A 364 4.35 -3.18 25.87
C THR A 364 3.55 -3.78 27.03
N GLU A 365 2.32 -4.21 26.80
CA GLU A 365 1.48 -4.88 27.79
C GLU A 365 2.15 -6.17 28.28
N SER A 366 2.82 -6.90 27.41
CA SER A 366 3.59 -8.09 27.74
C SER A 366 4.75 -7.80 28.67
N HIS A 367 5.47 -6.72 28.43
CA HIS A 367 6.64 -6.32 29.21
C HIS A 367 6.29 -5.82 30.61
N GLU A 368 5.09 -5.26 30.78
CA GLU A 368 4.58 -4.78 32.08
C GLU A 368 4.10 -5.91 33.02
N GLY A 369 4.30 -7.17 32.62
CA GLY A 369 3.94 -8.35 33.47
C GLY A 369 2.45 -8.59 33.62
N ARG A 370 1.61 -7.97 32.77
CA ARG A 370 0.17 -8.23 32.75
C ARG A 370 -0.10 -9.62 32.19
N PRO A 371 -1.13 -10.35 32.73
CA PRO A 371 -1.43 -11.68 32.23
C PRO A 371 -1.79 -11.62 30.75
N HIS A 372 -0.96 -12.30 29.96
CA HIS A 372 -1.12 -12.41 28.53
C HIS A 372 -2.32 -13.28 28.23
N TYR A 373 -3.24 -12.82 27.45
CA TYR A 373 -4.33 -13.58 26.86
C TYR A 373 -5.05 -14.54 27.81
N THR A 374 -6.33 -14.34 28.00
CA THR A 374 -7.15 -15.34 28.66
C THR A 374 -7.08 -16.64 27.84
N HIS A 375 -7.24 -17.78 28.49
CA HIS A 375 -7.30 -19.10 27.84
C HIS A 375 -8.32 -19.10 26.68
N LYS A 376 -9.38 -18.30 26.79
CA LYS A 376 -10.41 -18.08 25.78
C LYS A 376 -9.88 -17.33 24.55
N GLU A 377 -8.98 -16.36 24.69
CA GLU A 377 -8.39 -15.63 23.58
C GLU A 377 -7.40 -16.47 22.79
N VAL A 378 -6.59 -17.28 23.47
CA VAL A 378 -5.71 -18.27 22.83
C VAL A 378 -6.53 -19.32 22.10
N GLN A 379 -7.60 -19.82 22.71
CA GLN A 379 -8.51 -20.77 22.06
C GLN A 379 -9.15 -20.18 20.81
N THR A 380 -9.57 -18.92 20.86
CA THR A 380 -10.22 -18.26 19.71
C THR A 380 -9.24 -18.00 18.56
N VAL A 381 -7.97 -17.65 18.83
CA VAL A 381 -6.93 -17.56 17.78
C VAL A 381 -6.68 -18.94 17.17
N THR A 382 -6.63 -19.97 17.98
CA THR A 382 -6.53 -21.37 17.53
C THR A 382 -7.72 -21.75 16.65
N ASP A 383 -8.94 -21.39 17.06
CA ASP A 383 -10.17 -21.69 16.30
C ASP A 383 -10.23 -20.96 14.96
N ILE A 384 -9.74 -19.70 14.89
CA ILE A 384 -9.61 -18.95 13.62
C ILE A 384 -8.57 -19.60 12.70
N ILE A 385 -7.43 -20.01 13.25
CA ILE A 385 -6.39 -20.70 12.50
C ILE A 385 -6.92 -22.02 11.96
N MET A 386 -7.65 -22.77 12.77
CA MET A 386 -8.22 -24.08 12.40
C MET A 386 -9.46 -23.96 11.49
N ALA A 387 -10.19 -22.86 11.54
CA ALA A 387 -11.34 -22.59 10.64
C ALA A 387 -10.89 -22.03 9.26
N THR A 388 -9.61 -21.78 9.07
CA THR A 388 -9.09 -21.28 7.77
C THR A 388 -8.65 -22.48 6.92
N PRO A 389 -9.36 -22.84 5.82
CA PRO A 389 -9.08 -24.04 5.01
C PRO A 389 -7.64 -24.18 4.53
N ALA A 390 -6.96 -23.05 4.32
CA ALA A 390 -5.54 -23.03 3.94
C ALA A 390 -4.60 -23.49 5.08
N LEU A 391 -5.00 -23.32 6.33
CA LEU A 391 -4.23 -23.77 7.50
C LEU A 391 -4.51 -25.25 7.83
N GLU A 392 -5.74 -25.69 7.65
CA GLU A 392 -6.09 -27.11 7.70
C GLU A 392 -5.27 -27.93 6.70
N GLN A 393 -5.10 -27.44 5.47
CA GLN A 393 -4.25 -28.07 4.45
C GLN A 393 -2.75 -28.06 4.80
N LEU A 394 -2.26 -27.06 5.55
CA LEU A 394 -0.89 -27.01 6.05
C LEU A 394 -0.65 -28.01 7.18
N ILE A 395 -1.65 -28.22 8.03
CA ILE A 395 -1.61 -29.21 9.13
C ILE A 395 -1.65 -30.62 8.59
N ASP A 396 -2.53 -30.93 7.63
CA ASP A 396 -2.66 -32.26 6.98
C ASP A 396 -1.43 -32.69 6.16
N ARG A 397 -0.58 -31.75 5.74
CA ARG A 397 0.59 -32.07 4.93
C ARG A 397 1.90 -32.26 5.71
N ASN A 398 1.86 -32.31 7.04
CA ASN A 398 3.09 -32.28 7.88
C ASN A 398 4.04 -31.10 7.55
N GLU A 399 3.55 -30.09 6.87
CA GLU A 399 4.29 -28.86 6.55
C GLU A 399 3.96 -27.76 7.57
N VAL A 400 3.86 -28.12 8.84
CA VAL A 400 3.75 -27.10 9.90
C VAL A 400 5.07 -26.35 9.95
N PRO A 401 5.08 -25.03 9.77
CA PRO A 401 6.28 -24.23 9.91
C PRO A 401 6.82 -24.39 11.33
N GLY A 402 7.92 -25.10 11.52
CA GLY A 402 8.52 -25.35 12.81
C GLY A 402 9.04 -26.74 13.03
N ALA A 403 8.90 -27.67 12.07
CA ALA A 403 9.71 -28.88 12.08
C ALA A 403 11.18 -28.48 11.82
N ILE A 404 11.89 -28.18 12.89
CA ILE A 404 13.33 -27.89 12.89
C ILE A 404 14.01 -29.23 12.56
N ALA A 405 14.78 -29.27 11.47
CA ALA A 405 15.68 -30.36 11.20
C ALA A 405 16.66 -30.46 12.41
N GLU A 406 16.89 -31.68 12.91
CA GLU A 406 17.85 -31.93 14.00
C GLU A 406 19.21 -31.31 13.62
N GLY A 407 19.64 -30.30 14.40
CA GLY A 407 20.95 -29.64 14.27
C GLY A 407 20.96 -28.14 14.02
N GLU A 408 19.81 -27.49 13.81
CA GLU A 408 19.74 -26.02 13.69
C GLU A 408 19.60 -25.33 15.06
N PRO A 409 20.20 -24.12 15.26
CA PRO A 409 20.09 -23.42 16.52
C PRO A 409 18.64 -23.04 16.82
N PHE A 410 18.17 -23.37 17.99
CA PHE A 410 16.83 -23.09 18.51
C PHE A 410 16.45 -21.62 18.30
N TYR A 411 15.52 -21.36 17.40
CA TYR A 411 14.77 -20.12 17.43
C TYR A 411 13.76 -20.21 18.57
N THR A 412 13.98 -19.48 19.65
CA THR A 412 12.99 -19.36 20.71
C THR A 412 11.77 -18.67 20.12
N LEU A 413 10.66 -19.40 20.03
CA LEU A 413 9.38 -18.87 19.61
C LEU A 413 8.99 -17.73 20.55
N THR A 414 8.35 -16.70 20.03
CA THR A 414 7.72 -15.70 20.91
C THR A 414 6.73 -16.41 21.84
N PRO A 415 6.41 -15.87 23.01
CA PRO A 415 5.41 -16.49 23.89
C PRO A 415 4.09 -16.81 23.19
N LEU A 416 3.68 -16.01 22.22
CA LEU A 416 2.50 -16.28 21.39
C LEU A 416 2.73 -17.45 20.42
N GLN A 417 3.87 -17.47 19.73
CA GLN A 417 4.25 -18.56 18.82
C GLN A 417 4.45 -19.87 19.59
N GLN A 418 5.03 -19.83 20.79
CA GLN A 418 5.17 -21.01 21.65
C GLN A 418 3.81 -21.55 22.09
N ARG A 419 2.90 -20.70 22.53
CA ARG A 419 1.54 -21.13 22.92
C ARG A 419 0.73 -21.67 21.72
N LEU A 420 0.91 -21.06 20.55
CA LEU A 420 0.31 -21.54 19.32
C LEU A 420 0.87 -22.92 18.93
N HIS A 421 2.18 -23.08 19.01
CA HIS A 421 2.86 -24.36 18.80
C HIS A 421 2.37 -25.42 19.80
N ASP A 422 2.34 -25.09 21.11
CA ASP A 422 1.89 -25.98 22.15
C ASP A 422 0.39 -26.37 21.98
N ALA A 423 -0.44 -25.43 21.54
CA ALA A 423 -1.86 -25.70 21.26
C ALA A 423 -2.04 -26.63 20.04
N ILE A 424 -1.23 -26.43 18.98
CA ILE A 424 -1.20 -27.29 17.78
C ILE A 424 -0.73 -28.70 18.15
N GLU A 425 0.37 -28.84 18.92
CA GLU A 425 0.89 -30.13 19.35
C GLU A 425 -0.07 -30.84 20.33
N SER A 426 -0.75 -30.11 21.20
CA SER A 426 -1.78 -30.68 22.07
C SER A 426 -2.96 -31.23 21.28
N LYS A 427 -3.38 -30.56 20.19
CA LYS A 427 -4.47 -31.05 19.31
C LYS A 427 -4.03 -32.26 18.48
N LYS A 428 -2.80 -32.26 17.95
CA LYS A 428 -2.25 -33.44 17.27
C LYS A 428 -2.31 -34.68 18.15
N LYS A 429 -1.81 -34.56 19.41
CA LYS A 429 -1.88 -35.66 20.38
C LYS A 429 -3.30 -36.13 20.69
N LYS A 430 -4.28 -35.23 20.68
CA LYS A 430 -5.70 -35.62 20.84
C LYS A 430 -6.24 -36.35 19.62
N LEU A 431 -5.91 -35.89 18.41
CA LEU A 431 -6.32 -36.53 17.17
C LEU A 431 -5.70 -37.93 17.05
N ASP A 432 -4.40 -38.07 17.36
CA ASP A 432 -3.70 -39.36 17.35
C ASP A 432 -4.31 -40.34 18.36
N LEU A 433 -4.72 -39.86 19.55
CA LEU A 433 -5.41 -40.67 20.56
C LEU A 433 -6.85 -41.05 20.16
N GLU A 434 -7.54 -40.22 19.39
CA GLU A 434 -8.87 -40.54 18.86
C GLU A 434 -8.80 -41.55 17.69
N ILE A 435 -7.74 -41.52 16.89
CA ILE A 435 -7.48 -42.50 15.84
C ILE A 435 -7.12 -43.87 16.43
N ASP A 436 -6.26 -43.91 17.44
CA ASP A 436 -5.88 -45.14 18.13
C ASP A 436 -7.04 -45.80 18.93
N ASN A 437 -8.00 -45.01 19.40
CA ASN A 437 -9.18 -45.49 20.09
C ASN A 437 -10.35 -45.85 19.16
N GLY A 438 -10.27 -45.54 17.88
CA GLY A 438 -11.28 -45.86 16.86
C GLY A 438 -11.02 -47.16 16.08
N GLU A 439 -9.90 -47.85 16.32
CA GLU A 439 -9.54 -49.15 15.73
C GLU A 439 -9.62 -50.32 16.71
N GLN A 440 -10.43 -50.22 17.79
CA GLN A 440 -10.74 -51.33 18.68
C GLN A 440 -12.19 -51.75 18.58
#